data_9b9c42ebe9adb4b1af03016bb2810231
#
_entry.id   9b9c42ebe9adb4b1af03016bb2810231
#
_cell.length_a   1.000
_cell.length_b   1.000
_cell.length_c   1.000
_cell.angle_alpha   90.00
_cell.angle_beta   90.00
_cell.angle_gamma   90.00
#
_symmetry.space_group_name_H-M   'P 1'
#
loop_
_entity.id
_entity.type
_entity.pdbx_description
1 polymer ?
#
loop_
_entity_poly.entity_id
_entity_poly.type
_entity_poly.pdbx_seq_one_letter_code
_entity_poly.pdbx_strand_id
1 'polypeptide(L)'
;MRVATPLLLASDSPRRRELLAAAGFEFESMSPRVREGFDVGLTLRELTGFNAIRKGMLIARLRSDAVVLAADTLVALDDEIIGKPADLDHAAKILRRLSGRVHEVCSAVFICHLASTRSTSFHEISRVRFHRLNREEIDTYLAQVNPLDKAGAYAAQGGGVTIIARIEGSFSNVVGLPMEKTVAALAAFGIKPKPA
;
A
#
# COMPACT_ATOMS: atom_id res chain seq x y z
N MET A 1 20.42 1.31 30.25
CA MET A 1 20.30 1.57 28.80
C MET A 1 18.83 1.45 28.42
N ARG A 2 18.23 2.47 27.81
CA ARG A 2 16.87 2.31 27.22
C ARG A 2 17.01 1.44 25.98
N VAL A 3 16.38 0.27 26.00
CA VAL A 3 16.25 -0.58 24.81
C VAL A 3 15.47 0.23 23.78
N ALA A 4 15.99 0.35 22.57
CA ALA A 4 15.29 1.05 21.51
C ALA A 4 13.98 0.31 21.21
N THR A 5 12.88 1.04 21.11
CA THR A 5 11.57 0.47 20.75
C THR A 5 11.66 -0.09 19.33
N PRO A 6 11.40 -1.40 19.13
CA PRO A 6 11.48 -1.99 17.79
C PRO A 6 10.37 -1.47 16.87
N LEU A 7 10.66 -1.38 15.58
CA LEU A 7 9.68 -1.12 14.52
C LEU A 7 9.25 -2.44 13.88
N LEU A 8 7.95 -2.66 13.80
CA LEU A 8 7.33 -3.81 13.15
C LEU A 8 6.49 -3.36 11.94
N LEU A 9 6.78 -3.92 10.78
CA LEU A 9 5.95 -3.74 9.59
C LEU A 9 4.92 -4.89 9.52
N ALA A 10 3.65 -4.58 9.73
CA ALA A 10 2.52 -5.51 9.62
C ALA A 10 2.08 -5.66 8.16
N SER A 11 2.89 -6.32 7.34
CA SER A 11 2.64 -6.46 5.90
C SER A 11 3.45 -7.58 5.26
N ASP A 12 2.81 -8.30 4.31
CA ASP A 12 3.45 -9.27 3.41
C ASP A 12 4.01 -8.62 2.13
N SER A 13 3.69 -7.35 1.88
CA SER A 13 4.07 -6.65 0.65
C SER A 13 5.60 -6.45 0.55
N PRO A 14 6.28 -7.04 -0.45
CA PRO A 14 7.70 -6.79 -0.67
C PRO A 14 7.98 -5.33 -0.98
N ARG A 15 7.09 -4.66 -1.72
CA ARG A 15 7.22 -3.25 -2.09
C ARG A 15 7.27 -2.31 -0.88
N ARG A 16 6.45 -2.58 0.15
CA ARG A 16 6.47 -1.80 1.41
C ARG A 16 7.77 -2.01 2.19
N ARG A 17 8.28 -3.26 2.20
CA ARG A 17 9.59 -3.56 2.79
C ARG A 17 10.71 -2.81 2.08
N GLU A 18 10.71 -2.83 0.75
CA GLU A 18 11.70 -2.12 -0.08
C GLU A 18 11.68 -0.61 0.16
N LEU A 19 10.48 0.02 0.18
CA LEU A 19 10.35 1.45 0.45
C LEU A 19 10.89 1.83 1.84
N LEU A 20 10.55 1.04 2.86
CA LEU A 20 10.97 1.32 4.23
C LEU A 20 12.47 1.09 4.42
N ALA A 21 13.02 0.04 3.83
CA ALA A 21 14.46 -0.26 3.83
C ALA A 21 15.26 0.80 3.07
N ALA A 22 14.78 1.22 1.90
CA ALA A 22 15.42 2.28 1.10
C ALA A 22 15.44 3.64 1.82
N ALA A 23 14.48 3.88 2.71
CA ALA A 23 14.46 5.05 3.58
C ALA A 23 15.36 4.91 4.83
N GLY A 24 16.11 3.81 4.97
CA GLY A 24 17.09 3.60 6.05
C GLY A 24 16.49 3.11 7.38
N PHE A 25 15.23 2.66 7.40
CA PHE A 25 14.65 2.11 8.62
C PHE A 25 15.08 0.67 8.86
N GLU A 26 15.40 0.36 10.13
CA GLU A 26 15.48 -1.02 10.62
C GLU A 26 14.12 -1.45 11.14
N PHE A 27 13.65 -2.60 10.71
CA PHE A 27 12.37 -3.14 11.11
C PHE A 27 12.32 -4.66 10.99
N GLU A 28 11.41 -5.26 11.74
CA GLU A 28 10.97 -6.64 11.55
C GLU A 28 9.68 -6.64 10.71
N SER A 29 9.43 -7.70 9.93
CA SER A 29 8.16 -7.87 9.23
C SER A 29 7.37 -9.03 9.83
N MET A 30 6.06 -8.80 10.03
CA MET A 30 5.14 -9.82 10.50
C MET A 30 3.86 -9.80 9.66
N SER A 31 3.49 -10.98 9.12
CA SER A 31 2.26 -11.13 8.32
C SER A 31 1.01 -10.96 9.18
N PRO A 32 0.10 -10.05 8.86
CA PRO A 32 -1.13 -9.88 9.63
C PRO A 32 -2.18 -10.97 9.37
N ARG A 33 -2.04 -11.79 8.30
CA ARG A 33 -2.97 -12.88 7.90
C ARG A 33 -4.46 -12.53 8.05
N VAL A 34 -4.83 -11.30 7.67
CA VAL A 34 -6.22 -10.81 7.72
C VAL A 34 -6.79 -10.81 6.32
N ARG A 35 -7.99 -11.35 6.15
CA ARG A 35 -8.76 -11.13 4.93
C ARG A 35 -9.06 -9.64 4.79
N GLU A 36 -8.70 -9.06 3.67
CA GLU A 36 -9.10 -7.69 3.32
C GLU A 36 -10.62 -7.68 3.17
N GLY A 37 -11.30 -6.82 3.95
CA GLY A 37 -12.75 -6.67 3.83
C GLY A 37 -13.07 -5.82 2.60
N PHE A 38 -14.14 -6.19 1.89
CA PHE A 38 -14.81 -5.33 0.93
C PHE A 38 -16.22 -5.09 1.47
N ASP A 39 -16.44 -3.91 2.04
CA ASP A 39 -17.77 -3.49 2.45
C ASP A 39 -18.27 -2.44 1.45
N VAL A 40 -19.36 -2.75 0.77
CA VAL A 40 -19.98 -1.89 -0.26
C VAL A 40 -20.53 -0.55 0.26
N GLY A 41 -20.60 -0.38 1.58
CA GLY A 41 -21.06 0.87 2.20
C GLY A 41 -19.96 1.87 2.52
N LEU A 42 -18.67 1.50 2.39
CA LEU A 42 -17.54 2.34 2.75
C LEU A 42 -16.94 3.04 1.53
N THR A 43 -16.54 4.29 1.70
CA THR A 43 -15.75 5.04 0.72
C THR A 43 -14.35 4.41 0.57
N LEU A 44 -13.64 4.74 -0.52
CA LEU A 44 -12.25 4.32 -0.74
C LEU A 44 -11.36 4.59 0.48
N ARG A 45 -11.47 5.77 1.08
CA ARG A 45 -10.66 6.17 2.24
C ARG A 45 -11.01 5.38 3.50
N GLU A 46 -12.29 5.22 3.77
CA GLU A 46 -12.77 4.49 4.94
C GLU A 46 -12.37 3.02 4.88
N LEU A 47 -12.57 2.37 3.74
CA LEU A 47 -12.22 0.97 3.56
C LEU A 47 -10.72 0.74 3.66
N THR A 48 -9.90 1.58 3.00
CA THR A 48 -8.45 1.48 3.06
C THR A 48 -7.95 1.71 4.50
N GLY A 49 -8.51 2.72 5.19
CA GLY A 49 -8.19 3.01 6.60
C GLY A 49 -8.57 1.87 7.54
N PHE A 50 -9.76 1.34 7.39
CA PHE A 50 -10.25 0.22 8.19
C PHE A 50 -9.36 -1.03 8.04
N ASN A 51 -8.97 -1.37 6.81
CA ASN A 51 -8.06 -2.48 6.55
C ASN A 51 -6.68 -2.25 7.17
N ALA A 52 -6.12 -1.05 7.07
CA ALA A 52 -4.83 -0.71 7.68
C ALA A 52 -4.87 -0.86 9.22
N ILE A 53 -5.92 -0.32 9.87
CA ILE A 53 -6.13 -0.42 11.32
C ILE A 53 -6.25 -1.89 11.75
N ARG A 54 -7.06 -2.69 11.05
CA ARG A 54 -7.23 -4.13 11.37
C ARG A 54 -5.91 -4.88 11.31
N LYS A 55 -5.12 -4.65 10.26
CA LYS A 55 -3.78 -5.27 10.10
C LYS A 55 -2.85 -4.87 11.24
N GLY A 56 -2.78 -3.57 11.54
CA GLY A 56 -1.90 -3.05 12.60
C GLY A 56 -2.29 -3.52 13.98
N MET A 57 -3.57 -3.45 14.32
CA MET A 57 -4.06 -3.87 15.65
C MET A 57 -3.87 -5.35 15.93
N LEU A 58 -3.96 -6.21 14.89
CA LEU A 58 -3.69 -7.63 15.07
C LEU A 58 -2.25 -7.88 15.52
N ILE A 59 -1.28 -7.25 14.85
CA ILE A 59 0.14 -7.41 15.18
C ILE A 59 0.49 -6.69 16.50
N ALA A 60 -0.08 -5.52 16.75
CA ALA A 60 0.17 -4.77 17.96
C ALA A 60 -0.29 -5.52 19.23
N ARG A 61 -1.36 -6.30 19.15
CA ARG A 61 -1.79 -7.18 20.27
C ARG A 61 -0.80 -8.30 20.57
N LEU A 62 -0.05 -8.77 19.57
CA LEU A 62 0.99 -9.79 19.74
C LEU A 62 2.32 -9.19 20.22
N ARG A 63 2.59 -7.94 19.86
CA ARG A 63 3.84 -7.22 20.13
C ARG A 63 3.53 -5.80 20.64
N SER A 64 2.97 -5.73 21.83
CA SER A 64 2.60 -4.45 22.47
C SER A 64 3.80 -3.55 22.81
N ASP A 65 5.00 -4.12 22.86
CA ASP A 65 6.30 -3.50 23.10
C ASP A 65 6.86 -2.77 21.85
N ALA A 66 6.31 -3.03 20.68
CA ALA A 66 6.80 -2.51 19.41
C ALA A 66 5.93 -1.36 18.86
N VAL A 67 6.56 -0.46 18.12
CA VAL A 67 5.84 0.44 17.20
C VAL A 67 5.45 -0.35 15.96
N VAL A 68 4.16 -0.52 15.73
CA VAL A 68 3.63 -1.27 14.59
C VAL A 68 3.19 -0.32 13.50
N LEU A 69 3.73 -0.50 12.29
CA LEU A 69 3.34 0.17 11.06
C LEU A 69 2.54 -0.79 10.18
N ALA A 70 1.33 -0.43 9.84
CA ALA A 70 0.50 -1.15 8.90
C ALA A 70 0.01 -0.23 7.78
N ALA A 71 -0.25 -0.78 6.61
CA ALA A 71 -0.83 -0.04 5.50
C ALA A 71 -1.77 -0.91 4.68
N ASP A 72 -2.71 -0.26 4.00
CA ASP A 72 -3.53 -0.86 2.96
C ASP A 72 -3.54 0.05 1.73
N THR A 73 -3.75 -0.53 0.54
CA THR A 73 -3.75 0.22 -0.73
C THR A 73 -4.85 -0.32 -1.62
N LEU A 74 -5.72 0.57 -2.05
CA LEU A 74 -6.82 0.28 -2.96
C LEU A 74 -6.81 1.24 -4.16
N VAL A 75 -7.40 0.79 -5.25
CA VAL A 75 -7.60 1.55 -6.48
C VAL A 75 -9.07 1.85 -6.62
N ALA A 76 -9.43 3.03 -7.13
CA ALA A 76 -10.80 3.35 -7.50
C ALA A 76 -10.86 3.99 -8.89
N LEU A 77 -11.87 3.62 -9.65
CA LEU A 77 -12.21 4.21 -10.95
C LEU A 77 -13.69 4.59 -10.93
N ASP A 78 -14.00 5.89 -11.11
CA ASP A 78 -15.36 6.41 -11.06
C ASP A 78 -16.14 5.98 -9.80
N ASP A 79 -15.51 6.17 -8.64
CA ASP A 79 -16.02 5.78 -7.31
C ASP A 79 -16.18 4.25 -7.07
N GLU A 80 -15.92 3.41 -8.07
CA GLU A 80 -15.91 1.97 -7.91
C GLU A 80 -14.53 1.49 -7.42
N ILE A 81 -14.51 0.79 -6.30
CA ILE A 81 -13.27 0.24 -5.74
C ILE A 81 -12.85 -1.00 -6.52
N ILE A 82 -11.62 -1.00 -7.01
CA ILE A 82 -10.99 -2.09 -7.73
C ILE A 82 -9.96 -2.76 -6.83
N GLY A 83 -10.27 -3.99 -6.41
CA GLY A 83 -9.38 -4.81 -5.60
C GLY A 83 -8.32 -5.56 -6.41
N LYS A 84 -7.80 -6.62 -5.81
CA LYS A 84 -6.91 -7.57 -6.47
C LYS A 84 -7.71 -8.45 -7.45
N PRO A 85 -7.16 -8.77 -8.62
CA PRO A 85 -7.82 -9.69 -9.54
C PRO A 85 -7.86 -11.11 -8.96
N ALA A 86 -8.91 -11.85 -9.31
CA ALA A 86 -9.06 -13.25 -8.91
C ALA A 86 -8.13 -14.18 -9.72
N ASP A 87 -7.90 -13.84 -10.99
CA ASP A 87 -7.11 -14.58 -11.96
C ASP A 87 -6.57 -13.64 -13.05
N LEU A 88 -5.84 -14.19 -14.04
CA LEU A 88 -5.26 -13.41 -15.14
C LEU A 88 -6.32 -12.83 -16.08
N ASP A 89 -7.43 -13.53 -16.31
CA ASP A 89 -8.54 -13.03 -17.14
C ASP A 89 -9.20 -11.82 -16.47
N HIS A 90 -9.40 -11.89 -15.15
CA HIS A 90 -9.89 -10.75 -14.37
C HIS A 90 -8.88 -9.60 -14.38
N ALA A 91 -7.59 -9.87 -14.27
CA ALA A 91 -6.53 -8.86 -14.40
C ALA A 91 -6.59 -8.14 -15.75
N ALA A 92 -6.72 -8.89 -16.85
CA ALA A 92 -6.87 -8.32 -18.19
C ALA A 92 -8.14 -7.46 -18.34
N LYS A 93 -9.26 -7.85 -17.70
CA LYS A 93 -10.49 -7.03 -17.68
C LYS A 93 -10.28 -5.73 -16.91
N ILE A 94 -9.61 -5.77 -15.77
CA ILE A 94 -9.27 -4.58 -14.97
C ILE A 94 -8.39 -3.63 -15.79
N LEU A 95 -7.31 -4.12 -16.40
CA LEU A 95 -6.40 -3.28 -17.20
C LEU A 95 -7.12 -2.63 -18.41
N ARG A 96 -8.02 -3.36 -19.07
CA ARG A 96 -8.86 -2.79 -20.14
C ARG A 96 -9.76 -1.66 -19.64
N ARG A 97 -10.33 -1.79 -18.44
CA ARG A 97 -11.15 -0.74 -17.81
C ARG A 97 -10.34 0.51 -17.47
N LEU A 98 -9.08 0.34 -17.05
CA LEU A 98 -8.19 1.45 -16.69
C LEU A 98 -7.50 2.10 -17.91
N SER A 99 -7.47 1.42 -19.06
CA SER A 99 -6.79 1.84 -20.28
C SER A 99 -7.25 3.24 -20.74
N GLY A 100 -6.29 4.16 -20.92
CA GLY A 100 -6.52 5.54 -21.35
C GLY A 100 -7.22 6.44 -20.32
N ARG A 101 -7.48 5.95 -19.12
CA ARG A 101 -8.26 6.65 -18.08
C ARG A 101 -7.39 7.10 -16.93
N VAL A 102 -7.94 7.99 -16.11
CA VAL A 102 -7.39 8.39 -14.81
C VAL A 102 -8.13 7.62 -13.72
N HIS A 103 -7.40 7.06 -12.78
CA HIS A 103 -7.94 6.39 -11.62
C HIS A 103 -7.21 6.85 -10.35
N GLU A 104 -7.81 6.62 -9.19
CA GLU A 104 -7.25 6.99 -7.91
C GLU A 104 -6.60 5.79 -7.23
N VAL A 105 -5.46 6.03 -6.57
CA VAL A 105 -4.78 5.08 -5.69
C VAL A 105 -4.74 5.69 -4.31
N CYS A 106 -5.40 5.05 -3.36
CA CYS A 106 -5.40 5.43 -1.96
C CYS A 106 -4.57 4.43 -1.17
N SER A 107 -3.55 4.92 -0.45
CA SER A 107 -2.91 4.17 0.62
C SER A 107 -3.25 4.80 1.97
N ALA A 108 -3.74 3.99 2.89
CA ALA A 108 -3.90 4.37 4.28
C ALA A 108 -2.78 3.72 5.11
N VAL A 109 -2.29 4.48 6.08
CA VAL A 109 -1.26 4.05 7.03
C VAL A 109 -1.83 4.15 8.44
N PHE A 110 -1.57 3.13 9.22
CA PHE A 110 -1.84 3.11 10.65
C PHE A 110 -0.55 2.77 11.40
N ILE A 111 -0.21 3.60 12.40
CA ILE A 111 0.93 3.40 13.28
C ILE A 111 0.43 3.39 14.72
N CYS A 112 0.85 2.41 15.50
CA CYS A 112 0.49 2.35 16.90
C CYS A 112 1.61 1.75 17.78
N HIS A 113 1.57 2.11 19.07
CA HIS A 113 2.39 1.51 20.12
C HIS A 113 1.50 1.28 21.33
N LEU A 114 1.06 0.02 21.55
CA LEU A 114 0.04 -0.29 22.56
C LEU A 114 0.52 -0.03 23.97
N ALA A 115 1.78 -0.34 24.30
CA ALA A 115 2.32 -0.10 25.63
C ALA A 115 2.26 1.37 26.08
N SER A 116 2.24 2.33 25.14
CA SER A 116 2.06 3.75 25.43
C SER A 116 0.70 4.29 25.03
N THR A 117 -0.25 3.46 24.62
CA THR A 117 -1.60 3.81 24.16
C THR A 117 -1.64 4.89 23.08
N ARG A 118 -0.61 4.94 22.23
CA ARG A 118 -0.47 5.92 21.15
C ARG A 118 -0.80 5.30 19.82
N SER A 119 -1.55 6.01 19.02
CA SER A 119 -1.78 5.65 17.62
C SER A 119 -1.97 6.89 16.74
N THR A 120 -1.73 6.73 15.46
CA THR A 120 -2.07 7.71 14.42
C THR A 120 -2.45 6.99 13.14
N SER A 121 -3.29 7.62 12.34
CA SER A 121 -3.63 7.15 11.00
C SER A 121 -3.71 8.31 10.03
N PHE A 122 -3.38 8.06 8.79
CA PHE A 122 -3.51 9.02 7.70
C PHE A 122 -3.67 8.27 6.38
N HIS A 123 -4.08 9.00 5.35
CA HIS A 123 -4.15 8.48 3.99
C HIS A 123 -3.51 9.45 2.99
N GLU A 124 -3.15 8.91 1.84
CA GLU A 124 -2.67 9.64 0.67
C GLU A 124 -3.43 9.15 -0.55
N ILE A 125 -3.81 10.08 -1.43
CA ILE A 125 -4.41 9.77 -2.72
C ILE A 125 -3.53 10.32 -3.83
N SER A 126 -3.23 9.48 -4.81
CA SER A 126 -2.55 9.86 -6.05
C SER A 126 -3.43 9.50 -7.24
N ARG A 127 -3.36 10.30 -8.31
CA ARG A 127 -4.04 10.02 -9.56
C ARG A 127 -3.07 9.42 -10.56
N VAL A 128 -3.46 8.32 -11.15
CA VAL A 128 -2.66 7.59 -12.14
C VAL A 128 -3.40 7.58 -13.46
N ARG A 129 -2.74 8.05 -14.52
CA ARG A 129 -3.26 7.97 -15.90
C ARG A 129 -2.52 6.85 -16.62
N PHE A 130 -3.29 5.96 -17.26
CA PHE A 130 -2.72 4.95 -18.16
C PHE A 130 -2.64 5.47 -19.61
N HIS A 131 -1.68 4.94 -20.36
CA HIS A 131 -1.73 4.97 -21.81
C HIS A 131 -2.98 4.23 -22.31
N ARG A 132 -3.41 4.51 -23.54
CA ARG A 132 -4.38 3.63 -24.21
C ARG A 132 -3.68 2.32 -24.53
N LEU A 133 -4.20 1.22 -24.01
CA LEU A 133 -3.64 -0.12 -24.14
C LEU A 133 -4.51 -0.94 -25.08
N ASN A 134 -3.90 -1.56 -26.06
CA ASN A 134 -4.53 -2.59 -26.87
C ASN A 134 -4.40 -3.97 -26.19
N ARG A 135 -4.96 -5.01 -26.82
CA ARG A 135 -4.95 -6.37 -26.25
C ARG A 135 -3.53 -6.92 -26.13
N GLU A 136 -2.71 -6.75 -27.14
CA GLU A 136 -1.35 -7.27 -27.18
C GLU A 136 -0.46 -6.64 -26.11
N GLU A 137 -0.59 -5.34 -25.87
CA GLU A 137 0.12 -4.62 -24.82
C GLU A 137 -0.29 -5.12 -23.41
N ILE A 138 -1.58 -5.40 -23.20
CA ILE A 138 -2.07 -5.98 -21.96
C ILE A 138 -1.52 -7.39 -21.75
N ASP A 139 -1.57 -8.24 -22.78
CA ASP A 139 -1.10 -9.62 -22.71
C ASP A 139 0.43 -9.65 -22.45
N THR A 140 1.19 -8.78 -23.14
CA THR A 140 2.64 -8.60 -22.92
C THR A 140 2.94 -8.15 -21.47
N TYR A 141 2.19 -7.19 -20.97
CA TYR A 141 2.34 -6.69 -19.60
C TYR A 141 2.09 -7.81 -18.55
N LEU A 142 1.01 -8.56 -18.72
CA LEU A 142 0.66 -9.65 -17.82
C LEU A 142 1.65 -10.83 -17.84
N ALA A 143 2.37 -11.01 -18.95
CA ALA A 143 3.45 -11.99 -19.04
C ALA A 143 4.69 -11.58 -18.21
N GLN A 144 4.88 -10.29 -17.93
CA GLN A 144 6.07 -9.75 -17.26
C GLN A 144 5.83 -9.42 -15.77
N VAL A 145 4.59 -9.17 -15.39
CA VAL A 145 4.23 -8.69 -14.05
C VAL A 145 3.20 -9.61 -13.42
N ASN A 146 3.46 -10.10 -12.20
CA ASN A 146 2.43 -10.79 -11.43
C ASN A 146 1.35 -9.79 -10.98
N PRO A 147 0.11 -9.82 -11.51
CA PRO A 147 -0.93 -8.87 -11.16
C PRO A 147 -1.71 -9.26 -9.90
N LEU A 148 -1.68 -10.55 -9.48
CA LEU A 148 -2.63 -11.14 -8.54
C LEU A 148 -2.48 -10.61 -7.09
N ASP A 149 -1.34 -10.06 -6.75
CA ASP A 149 -1.07 -9.46 -5.44
C ASP A 149 -1.30 -7.94 -5.39
N LYS A 150 -1.86 -7.36 -6.48
CA LYS A 150 -1.95 -5.91 -6.66
C LYS A 150 -3.38 -5.44 -6.90
N ALA A 151 -3.85 -4.46 -6.11
CA ALA A 151 -5.07 -3.73 -6.42
C ALA A 151 -4.93 -3.04 -7.79
N GLY A 152 -5.97 -3.09 -8.62
CA GLY A 152 -5.92 -2.57 -9.99
C GLY A 152 -5.11 -3.41 -10.98
N ALA A 153 -4.59 -4.59 -10.58
CA ALA A 153 -3.85 -5.52 -11.44
C ALA A 153 -2.53 -4.97 -12.01
N TYR A 154 -1.92 -3.93 -11.41
CA TYR A 154 -0.67 -3.35 -11.91
C TYR A 154 0.32 -2.97 -10.80
N ALA A 155 1.57 -2.75 -11.21
CA ALA A 155 2.63 -2.19 -10.38
C ALA A 155 3.08 -0.83 -10.92
N ALA A 156 3.45 0.10 -10.05
CA ALA A 156 4.06 1.37 -10.47
C ALA A 156 5.58 1.26 -10.65
N GLN A 157 6.18 0.12 -10.29
CA GLN A 157 7.62 -0.15 -10.39
C GLN A 157 7.90 -1.24 -11.45
N GLY A 158 9.13 -1.30 -11.93
CA GLY A 158 9.56 -2.30 -12.92
C GLY A 158 8.76 -2.19 -14.21
N GLY A 159 8.23 -3.32 -14.72
CA GLY A 159 7.42 -3.38 -15.94
C GLY A 159 6.15 -2.52 -15.91
N GLY A 160 5.70 -2.06 -14.73
CA GLY A 160 4.54 -1.19 -14.59
C GLY A 160 4.70 0.20 -15.21
N VAL A 161 5.92 0.65 -15.35
CA VAL A 161 6.23 1.96 -15.96
C VAL A 161 5.75 2.04 -17.42
N THR A 162 5.66 0.92 -18.12
CA THR A 162 5.30 0.89 -19.56
C THR A 162 3.84 1.25 -19.82
N ILE A 163 2.94 0.99 -18.88
CA ILE A 163 1.50 1.26 -19.06
C ILE A 163 1.03 2.57 -18.42
N ILE A 164 1.88 3.20 -17.59
CA ILE A 164 1.56 4.44 -16.87
C ILE A 164 2.04 5.64 -17.69
N ALA A 165 1.10 6.50 -18.09
CA ALA A 165 1.40 7.75 -18.78
C ALA A 165 1.81 8.86 -17.80
N ARG A 166 1.17 8.94 -16.62
CA ARG A 166 1.43 10.00 -15.63
C ARG A 166 0.95 9.58 -14.25
N ILE A 167 1.69 10.04 -13.23
CA ILE A 167 1.27 10.01 -11.82
C ILE A 167 1.21 11.46 -11.33
N GLU A 168 0.09 11.81 -10.69
CA GLU A 168 -0.09 13.08 -9.98
C GLU A 168 -0.22 12.78 -8.48
N GLY A 169 0.67 13.36 -7.68
CA GLY A 169 0.79 13.07 -6.25
C GLY A 169 2.03 12.21 -5.93
N SER A 170 1.98 11.46 -4.84
CA SER A 170 3.10 10.68 -4.33
C SER A 170 3.29 9.37 -5.10
N PHE A 171 4.46 9.16 -5.70
CA PHE A 171 4.84 7.90 -6.31
C PHE A 171 4.89 6.75 -5.28
N SER A 172 5.47 7.00 -4.11
CA SER A 172 5.57 6.00 -3.04
C SER A 172 4.19 5.58 -2.50
N ASN A 173 3.19 6.49 -2.56
CA ASN A 173 1.79 6.15 -2.30
C ASN A 173 1.27 5.11 -3.31
N VAL A 174 1.52 5.32 -4.61
CA VAL A 174 1.08 4.38 -5.66
C VAL A 174 1.77 3.02 -5.53
N VAL A 175 3.02 2.99 -5.07
CA VAL A 175 3.75 1.75 -4.74
C VAL A 175 3.15 1.04 -3.52
N GLY A 176 2.54 1.80 -2.57
CA GLY A 176 1.78 1.25 -1.46
C GLY A 176 2.15 1.71 -0.06
N LEU A 177 3.04 2.72 0.06
CA LEU A 177 3.40 3.35 1.34
C LEU A 177 3.84 4.81 1.09
N PRO A 178 3.03 5.82 1.47
CA PRO A 178 3.37 7.23 1.26
C PRO A 178 4.50 7.66 2.20
N MET A 179 5.75 7.54 1.70
CA MET A 179 6.95 7.62 2.53
C MET A 179 7.17 8.95 3.22
N GLU A 180 6.88 10.09 2.58
CA GLU A 180 7.05 11.41 3.20
C GLU A 180 6.26 11.54 4.50
N LYS A 181 4.96 11.21 4.46
CA LYS A 181 4.09 11.21 5.64
C LYS A 181 4.46 10.12 6.63
N THR A 182 4.87 8.95 6.14
CA THR A 182 5.25 7.81 6.98
C THR A 182 6.49 8.11 7.80
N VAL A 183 7.52 8.72 7.22
CA VAL A 183 8.75 9.12 7.91
C VAL A 183 8.43 10.14 9.02
N ALA A 184 7.63 11.17 8.69
CA ALA A 184 7.23 12.18 9.67
C ALA A 184 6.42 11.57 10.82
N ALA A 185 5.49 10.66 10.52
CA ALA A 185 4.68 9.98 11.51
C ALA A 185 5.51 9.05 12.40
N LEU A 186 6.44 8.26 11.85
CA LEU A 186 7.35 7.40 12.62
C LEU A 186 8.26 8.20 13.56
N ALA A 187 8.72 9.37 13.13
CA ALA A 187 9.53 10.27 13.97
C ALA A 187 8.77 10.70 15.23
N ALA A 188 7.45 10.90 15.16
CA ALA A 188 6.62 11.21 16.32
C ALA A 188 6.57 10.05 17.35
N PHE A 189 6.82 8.80 16.92
CA PHE A 189 6.97 7.63 17.80
C PHE A 189 8.42 7.38 18.26
N GLY A 190 9.35 8.28 17.91
CA GLY A 190 10.77 8.13 18.24
C GLY A 190 11.53 7.18 17.32
N ILE A 191 10.90 6.70 16.25
CA ILE A 191 11.52 5.84 15.24
C ILE A 191 12.13 6.73 14.14
N LYS A 192 13.43 6.60 13.94
CA LYS A 192 14.19 7.38 12.94
C LYS A 192 14.95 6.43 12.02
N PRO A 193 15.17 6.82 10.76
CA PRO A 193 16.08 6.07 9.89
C PRO A 193 17.51 6.13 10.44
N LYS A 194 18.32 5.13 10.10
CA LYS A 194 19.77 5.21 10.35
C LYS A 194 20.37 6.36 9.55
N PRO A 195 21.33 7.08 10.12
CA PRO A 195 22.12 8.02 9.33
C PRO A 195 22.82 7.25 8.19
N ALA A 196 22.84 7.86 7.00
CA ALA A 196 23.52 7.34 5.83
C ALA A 196 25.04 7.30 6.06
#